data_a9665d77fbfebde02122b689f096168f
#
_entry.id   a9665d77fbfebde02122b689f096168f
#
_cell.length_a   1.000
_cell.length_b   1.000
_cell.length_c   1.000
_cell.angle_alpha   90.00
_cell.angle_beta   90.00
_cell.angle_gamma   90.00
#
_symmetry.space_group_name_H-M   'P 1'
#
loop_
_entity.id
_entity.type
_entity.pdbx_description
1 polymer ?
#
loop_
_entity_poly.entity_id
_entity_poly.type
_entity_poly.pdbx_seq_one_letter_code
_entity_poly.pdbx_strand_id
1 'polypeptide(L)'
;MNAPADCVIVGAGLAGLACAGALVRAGRRVTVLEAADRVGGRVATDTVEGFRIDRGFQVYNDAYPEGRRQLDLAALGLGRFEPGALVAEAGRLRGVSDPWRRPLAAVGSLLSGAVGIGDGLRTAWLRGDVIRGVRSGAIDPDAAVRSGERSTREELAARGFSDAFIRRFFVPFFGGVFLEQSLDTAALVFLFDFAMFSLGNACLPRGGMDAIPRQLAARLPEGSVRLGTRVRAVEPGRVILDDGTEHAARDVVVAADGASAATLLPEPMRPSLAARRWKATRLVAFAADRSPLPRPTLVVSAEPDGPIDNLTVPSDVAAGYAPTGQSLVTVSTRGDVSGGAVVDAVRRQAAGWFGRAVEGWRHLATVDVRHALPDESPAARRSRPAGPVVGPGLWICGDHCGSASINGALASGRLCGEAVLAAR
;
A
#
# COMPACT_ATOMS: atom_id res chain seq x y z
N MET A 1 -39.11 8.33 -8.32
CA MET A 1 -38.22 8.64 -7.17
C MET A 1 -37.69 7.31 -6.67
N ASN A 2 -36.35 7.09 -6.73
CA ASN A 2 -35.75 5.90 -6.15
C ASN A 2 -35.92 5.95 -4.62
N ALA A 3 -36.29 4.83 -4.02
CA ALA A 3 -36.41 4.72 -2.57
C ALA A 3 -35.02 5.09 -1.93
N PRO A 4 -35.00 5.79 -0.78
CA PRO A 4 -33.76 6.25 -0.15
C PRO A 4 -32.80 5.08 0.11
N ALA A 5 -31.50 5.33 0.01
CA ALA A 5 -30.47 4.34 0.33
C ALA A 5 -30.55 3.95 1.82
N ASP A 6 -30.31 2.69 2.12
CA ASP A 6 -30.19 2.25 3.52
C ASP A 6 -28.88 2.78 4.12
N CYS A 7 -27.83 2.88 3.29
CA CYS A 7 -26.51 3.37 3.68
C CYS A 7 -25.90 4.23 2.58
N VAL A 8 -25.35 5.38 2.95
CA VAL A 8 -24.49 6.22 2.08
C VAL A 8 -23.04 6.07 2.53
N ILE A 9 -22.15 5.78 1.59
CA ILE A 9 -20.72 5.65 1.82
C ILE A 9 -20.00 6.79 1.11
N VAL A 10 -19.16 7.52 1.82
CA VAL A 10 -18.39 8.64 1.32
C VAL A 10 -16.96 8.20 1.03
N GLY A 11 -16.62 8.06 -0.25
CA GLY A 11 -15.34 7.60 -0.78
C GLY A 11 -15.41 6.20 -1.40
N ALA A 12 -14.98 6.09 -2.66
CA ALA A 12 -14.87 4.84 -3.42
C ALA A 12 -13.44 4.27 -3.43
N GLY A 13 -12.67 4.47 -2.36
CA GLY A 13 -11.43 3.75 -2.09
C GLY A 13 -11.69 2.29 -1.73
N LEU A 14 -10.63 1.50 -1.52
CA LEU A 14 -10.76 0.07 -1.22
C LEU A 14 -11.65 -0.20 0.01
N ALA A 15 -11.53 0.61 1.06
CA ALA A 15 -12.34 0.45 2.27
C ALA A 15 -13.83 0.71 1.99
N GLY A 16 -14.15 1.80 1.28
CA GLY A 16 -15.54 2.13 0.92
C GLY A 16 -16.17 1.06 0.03
N LEU A 17 -15.43 0.57 -0.96
CA LEU A 17 -15.91 -0.50 -1.86
C LEU A 17 -16.06 -1.84 -1.12
N ALA A 18 -15.17 -2.18 -0.19
CA ALA A 18 -15.28 -3.37 0.65
C ALA A 18 -16.49 -3.30 1.60
N CYS A 19 -16.75 -2.14 2.19
CA CYS A 19 -17.92 -1.86 3.02
C CYS A 19 -19.21 -1.99 2.19
N ALA A 20 -19.26 -1.34 1.02
CA ALA A 20 -20.38 -1.44 0.10
C ALA A 20 -20.67 -2.89 -0.28
N GLY A 21 -19.63 -3.65 -0.64
CA GLY A 21 -19.76 -5.06 -0.98
C GLY A 21 -20.31 -5.92 0.16
N ALA A 22 -19.91 -5.65 1.42
CA ALA A 22 -20.46 -6.35 2.60
C ALA A 22 -21.95 -6.07 2.79
N LEU A 23 -22.36 -4.82 2.68
CA LEU A 23 -23.74 -4.38 2.84
C LEU A 23 -24.63 -4.89 1.70
N VAL A 24 -24.18 -4.82 0.46
CA VAL A 24 -24.92 -5.31 -0.72
C VAL A 24 -25.16 -6.83 -0.64
N ARG A 25 -24.15 -7.62 -0.23
CA ARG A 25 -24.33 -9.06 -0.02
C ARG A 25 -25.37 -9.40 1.04
N ALA A 26 -25.60 -8.51 2.00
CA ALA A 26 -26.65 -8.62 3.01
C ALA A 26 -28.00 -8.00 2.56
N GLY A 27 -28.16 -7.68 1.26
CA GLY A 27 -29.39 -7.17 0.68
C GLY A 27 -29.68 -5.69 0.97
N ARG A 28 -28.67 -4.90 1.37
CA ARG A 28 -28.83 -3.47 1.64
C ARG A 28 -28.68 -2.63 0.37
N ARG A 29 -29.45 -1.57 0.26
CA ARG A 29 -29.31 -0.57 -0.80
C ARG A 29 -28.26 0.43 -0.38
N VAL A 30 -27.18 0.52 -1.18
CA VAL A 30 -26.03 1.34 -0.89
C VAL A 30 -25.83 2.39 -1.99
N THR A 31 -25.47 3.61 -1.60
CA THR A 31 -24.95 4.62 -2.52
C THR A 31 -23.54 4.98 -2.07
N VAL A 32 -22.56 4.85 -2.97
CA VAL A 32 -21.17 5.27 -2.77
C VAL A 32 -20.96 6.59 -3.50
N LEU A 33 -20.53 7.63 -2.79
CA LEU A 33 -20.26 8.95 -3.34
C LEU A 33 -18.74 9.17 -3.42
N GLU A 34 -18.22 9.41 -4.61
CA GLU A 34 -16.80 9.61 -4.86
C GLU A 34 -16.56 10.96 -5.52
N ALA A 35 -15.64 11.74 -4.95
CA ALA A 35 -15.31 13.08 -5.43
C ALA A 35 -14.52 13.05 -6.75
N ALA A 36 -13.75 12.00 -6.99
CA ALA A 36 -12.96 11.83 -8.21
C ALA A 36 -13.82 11.29 -9.37
N ASP A 37 -13.25 11.31 -10.56
CA ASP A 37 -13.81 10.77 -11.80
C ASP A 37 -13.64 9.24 -11.92
N ARG A 38 -13.04 8.59 -10.92
CA ARG A 38 -12.75 7.14 -10.87
C ARG A 38 -12.78 6.59 -9.45
N VAL A 39 -12.94 5.28 -9.34
CA VAL A 39 -12.81 4.53 -8.08
C VAL A 39 -11.35 4.26 -7.75
N GLY A 40 -11.07 3.90 -6.48
CA GLY A 40 -9.77 3.38 -6.03
C GLY A 40 -9.03 4.28 -5.05
N GLY A 41 -9.30 5.58 -5.03
CA GLY A 41 -8.60 6.52 -4.17
C GLY A 41 -7.09 6.52 -4.47
N ARG A 42 -6.26 6.10 -3.50
CA ARG A 42 -4.80 5.98 -3.67
C ARG A 42 -4.37 4.81 -4.56
N VAL A 43 -5.18 3.77 -4.69
CA VAL A 43 -4.91 2.65 -5.60
C VAL A 43 -5.43 3.02 -6.98
N ALA A 44 -4.58 3.70 -7.73
CA ALA A 44 -4.91 4.27 -9.02
C ALA A 44 -3.75 4.11 -10.00
N THR A 45 -4.10 3.93 -11.28
CA THR A 45 -3.17 3.79 -12.40
C THR A 45 -3.53 4.83 -13.45
N ASP A 46 -2.55 5.60 -13.90
CA ASP A 46 -2.69 6.54 -15.02
C ASP A 46 -2.14 5.91 -16.31
N THR A 47 -2.68 6.29 -17.46
CA THR A 47 -2.15 5.86 -18.76
C THR A 47 -1.49 7.06 -19.43
N VAL A 48 -0.19 6.94 -19.73
CA VAL A 48 0.60 7.96 -20.41
C VAL A 48 1.28 7.29 -21.60
N GLU A 49 0.98 7.72 -22.83
CA GLU A 49 1.56 7.19 -24.06
C GLU A 49 1.48 5.63 -24.16
N GLY A 50 0.41 5.03 -23.66
CA GLY A 50 0.23 3.57 -23.64
C GLY A 50 0.90 2.83 -22.47
N PHE A 51 1.69 3.53 -21.65
CA PHE A 51 2.25 2.98 -20.41
C PHE A 51 1.25 3.13 -19.25
N ARG A 52 1.14 2.11 -18.40
CA ARG A 52 0.36 2.17 -17.16
C ARG A 52 1.27 2.54 -16.01
N ILE A 53 1.02 3.68 -15.40
CA ILE A 53 1.83 4.25 -14.31
C ILE A 53 0.97 4.27 -13.05
N ASP A 54 1.28 3.42 -12.09
CA ASP A 54 0.63 3.42 -10.78
C ASP A 54 1.05 4.67 -9.99
N ARG A 55 0.13 5.23 -9.20
CA ARG A 55 0.39 6.41 -8.38
C ARG A 55 1.19 6.05 -7.13
N GLY A 56 2.51 6.12 -7.24
CA GLY A 56 3.48 5.61 -6.27
C GLY A 56 3.82 4.15 -6.53
N PHE A 57 4.91 3.67 -5.90
CA PHE A 57 5.26 2.26 -5.98
C PHE A 57 4.27 1.45 -5.13
N GLN A 58 3.45 0.67 -5.78
CA GLN A 58 2.46 -0.18 -5.15
C GLN A 58 2.68 -1.63 -5.57
N VAL A 59 2.51 -2.54 -4.64
CA VAL A 59 2.50 -3.98 -4.89
C VAL A 59 1.32 -4.62 -4.15
N TYR A 60 0.76 -5.66 -4.75
CA TYR A 60 -0.20 -6.52 -4.10
C TYR A 60 0.49 -7.80 -3.62
N ASN A 61 0.19 -8.27 -2.41
CA ASN A 61 0.69 -9.56 -1.95
C ASN A 61 -0.41 -10.62 -2.08
N ASP A 62 -0.14 -11.71 -2.81
CA ASP A 62 -1.11 -12.77 -3.08
C ASP A 62 -1.43 -13.64 -1.84
N ALA A 63 -0.75 -13.42 -0.70
CA ALA A 63 -1.08 -14.01 0.60
C ALA A 63 -2.02 -13.17 1.45
N TYR A 64 -2.32 -11.93 1.08
CA TYR A 64 -3.21 -11.06 1.87
C TYR A 64 -4.56 -11.74 2.15
N PRO A 65 -4.91 -11.97 3.43
CA PRO A 65 -6.13 -12.70 3.79
C PRO A 65 -7.41 -12.05 3.27
N GLU A 66 -7.52 -10.72 3.41
CA GLU A 66 -8.70 -9.99 2.94
C GLU A 66 -8.76 -9.93 1.41
N GLY A 67 -7.62 -9.83 0.75
CA GLY A 67 -7.58 -9.92 -0.70
C GLY A 67 -8.08 -11.27 -1.21
N ARG A 68 -7.65 -12.38 -0.61
CA ARG A 68 -8.14 -13.71 -0.95
C ARG A 68 -9.64 -13.91 -0.67
N ARG A 69 -10.17 -13.21 0.33
CA ARG A 69 -11.59 -13.25 0.67
C ARG A 69 -12.45 -12.45 -0.30
N GLN A 70 -11.94 -11.32 -0.80
CA GLN A 70 -12.75 -10.31 -1.47
C GLN A 70 -12.45 -10.16 -2.96
N LEU A 71 -11.32 -10.66 -3.47
CA LEU A 71 -10.89 -10.49 -4.85
C LEU A 71 -10.88 -11.82 -5.61
N ASP A 72 -11.11 -11.75 -6.90
CA ASP A 72 -10.82 -12.82 -7.84
C ASP A 72 -9.38 -12.61 -8.36
N LEU A 73 -8.42 -13.28 -7.73
CA LEU A 73 -7.01 -13.14 -8.05
C LEU A 73 -6.67 -13.69 -9.45
N ALA A 74 -7.43 -14.68 -9.93
CA ALA A 74 -7.24 -15.24 -11.26
C ALA A 74 -7.63 -14.22 -12.34
N ALA A 75 -8.77 -13.54 -12.18
CA ALA A 75 -9.23 -12.51 -13.09
C ALA A 75 -8.32 -11.28 -13.11
N LEU A 76 -7.59 -10.97 -12.02
CA LEU A 76 -6.61 -9.88 -11.99
C LEU A 76 -5.36 -10.19 -12.84
N GLY A 77 -5.07 -11.45 -13.17
CA GLY A 77 -3.93 -11.84 -13.99
C GLY A 77 -2.60 -11.41 -13.38
N LEU A 78 -2.38 -11.77 -12.11
CA LEU A 78 -1.23 -11.31 -11.32
C LEU A 78 0.11 -11.76 -11.89
N GLY A 79 0.94 -10.81 -12.33
CA GLY A 79 2.37 -11.00 -12.55
C GLY A 79 3.12 -10.97 -11.21
N ARG A 80 4.22 -11.73 -11.10
CA ARG A 80 4.95 -11.92 -9.85
C ARG A 80 6.36 -11.37 -9.94
N PHE A 81 6.79 -10.68 -8.89
CA PHE A 81 8.20 -10.40 -8.68
C PHE A 81 8.95 -11.67 -8.32
N GLU A 82 10.23 -11.76 -8.71
CA GLU A 82 11.10 -12.80 -8.17
C GLU A 82 11.32 -12.59 -6.66
N PRO A 83 11.32 -13.69 -5.87
CA PRO A 83 11.60 -13.60 -4.43
C PRO A 83 13.02 -13.12 -4.15
N GLY A 84 13.13 -12.00 -3.43
CA GLY A 84 14.38 -11.31 -3.12
C GLY A 84 14.42 -9.89 -3.64
N ALA A 85 15.59 -9.27 -3.56
CA ALA A 85 15.86 -7.92 -4.05
C ALA A 85 17.31 -7.80 -4.50
N LEU A 86 17.58 -6.79 -5.34
CA LEU A 86 18.93 -6.30 -5.59
C LEU A 86 19.16 -5.10 -4.66
N VAL A 87 20.20 -5.15 -3.86
CA VAL A 87 20.61 -4.05 -3.00
C VAL A 87 21.69 -3.26 -3.73
N ALA A 88 21.43 -1.98 -3.99
CA ALA A 88 22.39 -1.05 -4.55
C ALA A 88 23.25 -0.46 -3.42
N GLU A 89 24.54 -0.73 -3.45
CA GLU A 89 25.52 -0.25 -2.48
C GLU A 89 26.84 0.09 -3.20
N ALA A 90 27.33 1.30 -3.04
CA ALA A 90 28.58 1.79 -3.64
C ALA A 90 28.65 1.55 -5.18
N GLY A 91 27.58 1.89 -5.89
CA GLY A 91 27.48 1.74 -7.35
C GLY A 91 27.37 0.29 -7.85
N ARG A 92 27.14 -0.68 -6.98
CA ARG A 92 27.03 -2.10 -7.32
C ARG A 92 25.70 -2.69 -6.89
N LEU A 93 25.13 -3.56 -7.72
CA LEU A 93 23.92 -4.32 -7.40
C LEU A 93 24.30 -5.69 -6.84
N ARG A 94 23.88 -5.98 -5.60
CA ARG A 94 24.10 -7.27 -4.93
C ARG A 94 22.78 -7.97 -4.70
N GLY A 95 22.66 -9.22 -5.13
CA GLY A 95 21.46 -10.01 -4.92
C GLY A 95 21.31 -10.48 -3.47
N VAL A 96 20.14 -10.24 -2.88
CA VAL A 96 19.70 -10.87 -1.64
C VAL A 96 18.48 -11.71 -1.99
N SER A 97 18.65 -13.03 -1.92
CA SER A 97 17.61 -13.99 -2.34
C SER A 97 16.99 -14.67 -1.13
N ASP A 98 15.69 -14.99 -1.26
CA ASP A 98 14.97 -15.80 -0.28
C ASP A 98 15.53 -17.25 -0.30
N PRO A 99 16.18 -17.73 0.78
CA PRO A 99 16.83 -19.03 0.79
C PRO A 99 15.84 -20.20 0.68
N TRP A 100 14.60 -20.02 1.08
CA TRP A 100 13.59 -21.08 1.02
C TRP A 100 12.98 -21.24 -0.38
N ARG A 101 12.97 -20.16 -1.15
CA ARG A 101 12.44 -20.19 -2.52
C ARG A 101 13.54 -20.32 -3.58
N ARG A 102 14.76 -19.88 -3.23
CA ARG A 102 15.94 -19.91 -4.11
C ARG A 102 17.21 -20.32 -3.35
N PRO A 103 17.32 -21.59 -2.89
CA PRO A 103 18.42 -22.04 -2.03
C PRO A 103 19.79 -21.86 -2.67
N LEU A 104 19.94 -22.12 -3.97
CA LEU A 104 21.20 -21.93 -4.67
C LEU A 104 21.65 -20.47 -4.76
N ALA A 105 20.70 -19.55 -4.97
CA ALA A 105 21.00 -18.11 -5.00
C ALA A 105 21.32 -17.56 -3.59
N ALA A 106 20.77 -18.16 -2.54
CA ALA A 106 21.05 -17.79 -1.15
C ALA A 106 22.49 -18.16 -0.73
N VAL A 107 23.03 -19.26 -1.24
CA VAL A 107 24.45 -19.59 -1.06
C VAL A 107 25.35 -18.48 -1.63
N GLY A 108 25.00 -17.93 -2.80
CA GLY A 108 25.70 -16.76 -3.35
C GLY A 108 25.60 -15.52 -2.45
N SER A 109 24.46 -15.29 -1.79
CA SER A 109 24.28 -14.18 -0.83
C SER A 109 25.18 -14.32 0.42
N LEU A 110 25.37 -15.55 0.91
CA LEU A 110 26.29 -15.86 2.00
C LEU A 110 27.77 -15.68 1.58
N LEU A 111 28.13 -16.24 0.41
CA LEU A 111 29.50 -16.16 -0.11
C LEU A 111 29.94 -14.73 -0.46
N SER A 112 29.01 -13.89 -0.89
CA SER A 112 29.25 -12.46 -1.17
C SER A 112 29.40 -11.60 0.10
N GLY A 113 29.20 -12.19 1.30
CA GLY A 113 29.19 -11.46 2.56
C GLY A 113 27.98 -10.50 2.73
N ALA A 114 26.96 -10.63 1.88
CA ALA A 114 25.75 -9.82 1.97
C ALA A 114 24.95 -10.13 3.24
N VAL A 115 25.01 -11.38 3.72
CA VAL A 115 24.30 -11.86 4.92
C VAL A 115 25.30 -12.65 5.79
N GLY A 116 25.43 -12.25 7.06
CA GLY A 116 26.19 -13.05 8.04
C GLY A 116 25.43 -14.34 8.44
N ILE A 117 26.16 -15.41 8.76
CA ILE A 117 25.55 -16.69 9.16
C ILE A 117 24.57 -16.52 10.32
N GLY A 118 24.94 -15.74 11.34
CA GLY A 118 24.07 -15.46 12.49
C GLY A 118 22.79 -14.75 12.12
N ASP A 119 22.83 -13.75 11.23
CA ASP A 119 21.66 -13.03 10.76
C ASP A 119 20.80 -13.89 9.85
N GLY A 120 21.41 -14.78 9.06
CA GLY A 120 20.70 -15.79 8.27
C GLY A 120 19.88 -16.75 9.15
N LEU A 121 20.45 -17.27 10.23
CA LEU A 121 19.74 -18.12 11.21
C LEU A 121 18.61 -17.36 11.89
N ARG A 122 18.84 -16.10 12.31
CA ARG A 122 17.79 -15.25 12.92
C ARG A 122 16.64 -14.99 11.95
N THR A 123 16.94 -14.78 10.67
CA THR A 123 15.91 -14.62 9.62
C THR A 123 15.07 -15.89 9.48
N ALA A 124 15.71 -17.08 9.57
CA ALA A 124 14.99 -18.36 9.56
C ALA A 124 14.03 -18.50 10.75
N TRP A 125 14.51 -18.17 11.94
CA TRP A 125 13.69 -18.18 13.16
C TRP A 125 12.53 -17.18 13.07
N LEU A 126 12.81 -15.94 12.68
CA LEU A 126 11.80 -14.91 12.46
C LEU A 126 10.71 -15.40 11.50
N ARG A 127 11.11 -16.00 10.37
CA ARG A 127 10.17 -16.57 9.40
C ARG A 127 9.25 -17.61 10.02
N GLY A 128 9.80 -18.56 10.79
CA GLY A 128 9.02 -19.58 11.49
C GLY A 128 8.03 -18.98 12.48
N ASP A 129 8.47 -17.98 13.23
CA ASP A 129 7.64 -17.29 14.23
C ASP A 129 6.48 -16.53 13.59
N VAL A 130 6.74 -15.74 12.53
CA VAL A 130 5.68 -14.94 11.91
C VAL A 130 4.64 -15.80 11.20
N ILE A 131 5.07 -16.92 10.57
CA ILE A 131 4.14 -17.86 9.93
C ILE A 131 3.23 -18.50 10.97
N ARG A 132 3.78 -18.93 12.11
CA ARG A 132 2.99 -19.47 13.23
C ARG A 132 2.07 -18.41 13.82
N GLY A 133 2.59 -17.19 14.04
CA GLY A 133 1.85 -16.09 14.63
C GLY A 133 0.63 -15.67 13.80
N VAL A 134 0.78 -15.57 12.48
CA VAL A 134 -0.36 -15.24 11.58
C VAL A 134 -1.37 -16.38 11.55
N ARG A 135 -0.92 -17.65 11.48
CA ARG A 135 -1.82 -18.81 11.47
C ARG A 135 -2.62 -18.97 12.76
N SER A 136 -2.05 -18.60 13.90
CA SER A 136 -2.72 -18.64 15.20
C SER A 136 -3.54 -17.38 15.52
N GLY A 137 -3.48 -16.33 14.68
CA GLY A 137 -4.08 -15.03 14.95
C GLY A 137 -3.32 -14.20 16.00
N ALA A 138 -2.14 -14.63 16.46
CA ALA A 138 -1.32 -13.86 17.39
C ALA A 138 -0.64 -12.63 16.75
N ILE A 139 -0.44 -12.67 15.43
CA ILE A 139 0.02 -11.54 14.61
C ILE A 139 -1.15 -11.08 13.75
N ASP A 140 -1.83 -10.06 14.24
CA ASP A 140 -2.91 -9.36 13.54
C ASP A 140 -2.60 -7.86 13.57
N PRO A 141 -2.24 -7.24 12.42
CA PRO A 141 -1.87 -5.83 12.35
C PRO A 141 -3.05 -4.90 12.64
N ASP A 142 -4.27 -5.40 12.57
CA ASP A 142 -5.49 -4.64 12.85
C ASP A 142 -5.95 -4.77 14.31
N ALA A 143 -5.29 -5.62 15.11
CA ALA A 143 -5.57 -5.77 16.52
C ALA A 143 -5.32 -4.47 17.31
N ALA A 144 -6.02 -4.33 18.44
CA ALA A 144 -5.83 -3.22 19.36
C ALA A 144 -4.37 -3.13 19.85
N VAL A 145 -3.87 -1.91 19.93
CA VAL A 145 -2.49 -1.64 20.35
C VAL A 145 -2.27 -2.07 21.80
N ARG A 146 -1.22 -2.86 22.02
CA ARG A 146 -0.82 -3.29 23.37
C ARG A 146 0.09 -2.23 24.02
N SER A 147 0.02 -2.14 25.36
CA SER A 147 0.99 -1.36 26.12
C SER A 147 2.40 -1.91 25.88
N GLY A 148 3.38 -1.04 25.61
CA GLY A 148 4.76 -1.43 25.35
C GLY A 148 5.02 -2.02 23.95
N GLU A 149 4.14 -1.80 22.97
CA GLU A 149 4.40 -2.17 21.57
C GLU A 149 5.70 -1.50 21.09
N ARG A 150 6.61 -2.31 20.54
CA ARG A 150 7.92 -1.88 20.02
C ARG A 150 7.80 -1.34 18.60
N SER A 151 8.77 -0.53 18.18
CA SER A 151 9.04 -0.25 16.78
C SER A 151 9.68 -1.49 16.10
N THR A 152 9.67 -1.48 14.76
CA THR A 152 10.35 -2.49 13.95
C THR A 152 11.84 -2.57 14.28
N ARG A 153 12.50 -1.41 14.45
CA ARG A 153 13.93 -1.34 14.81
C ARG A 153 14.20 -1.99 16.16
N GLU A 154 13.41 -1.66 17.16
CA GLU A 154 13.53 -2.24 18.52
C GLU A 154 13.26 -3.74 18.51
N GLU A 155 12.32 -4.22 17.74
CA GLU A 155 12.03 -5.65 17.61
C GLU A 155 13.17 -6.41 16.93
N LEU A 156 13.75 -5.87 15.86
CA LEU A 156 14.91 -6.47 15.19
C LEU A 156 16.14 -6.51 16.12
N ALA A 157 16.40 -5.43 16.86
CA ALA A 157 17.48 -5.38 17.84
C ALA A 157 17.25 -6.39 18.99
N ALA A 158 16.02 -6.48 19.52
CA ALA A 158 15.65 -7.44 20.56
C ALA A 158 15.79 -8.91 20.11
N ARG A 159 15.62 -9.19 18.81
CA ARG A 159 15.89 -10.49 18.20
C ARG A 159 17.37 -10.75 17.93
N GLY A 160 18.23 -9.78 18.24
CA GLY A 160 19.70 -9.89 18.12
C GLY A 160 20.25 -9.75 16.71
N PHE A 161 19.49 -9.19 15.75
CA PHE A 161 20.02 -8.87 14.42
C PHE A 161 21.17 -7.85 14.52
N SER A 162 22.21 -8.05 13.70
CA SER A 162 23.32 -7.10 13.68
C SER A 162 22.89 -5.76 13.08
N ASP A 163 23.44 -4.66 13.61
CA ASP A 163 23.21 -3.32 13.06
C ASP A 163 23.61 -3.22 11.58
N ALA A 164 24.63 -3.95 11.19
CA ALA A 164 25.07 -3.99 9.80
C ALA A 164 24.01 -4.60 8.89
N PHE A 165 23.36 -5.69 9.29
CA PHE A 165 22.31 -6.33 8.52
C PHE A 165 21.02 -5.50 8.53
N ILE A 166 20.66 -4.90 9.68
CA ILE A 166 19.53 -3.97 9.77
C ILE A 166 19.70 -2.83 8.76
N ARG A 167 20.86 -2.16 8.74
CA ARG A 167 21.11 -1.05 7.80
C ARG A 167 21.18 -1.47 6.34
N ARG A 168 21.75 -2.64 6.03
CA ARG A 168 21.98 -3.07 4.65
C ARG A 168 20.75 -3.74 4.00
N PHE A 169 19.86 -4.34 4.80
CA PHE A 169 18.73 -5.08 4.28
C PHE A 169 17.38 -4.54 4.78
N PHE A 170 17.16 -4.52 6.11
CA PHE A 170 15.85 -4.18 6.64
C PHE A 170 15.50 -2.71 6.39
N VAL A 171 16.42 -1.79 6.56
CA VAL A 171 16.19 -0.36 6.29
C VAL A 171 15.88 -0.11 4.82
N PRO A 172 16.67 -0.55 3.81
CA PRO A 172 16.32 -0.33 2.41
C PRO A 172 15.04 -1.03 1.99
N PHE A 173 14.79 -2.26 2.44
CA PHE A 173 13.62 -3.03 2.02
C PHE A 173 12.34 -2.55 2.71
N PHE A 174 12.29 -2.60 4.04
CA PHE A 174 11.11 -2.19 4.79
C PHE A 174 10.96 -0.68 4.91
N GLY A 175 12.05 0.07 4.81
CA GLY A 175 11.99 1.52 4.65
C GLY A 175 11.22 1.93 3.40
N GLY A 176 11.40 1.22 2.29
CA GLY A 176 10.61 1.40 1.07
C GLY A 176 9.14 1.00 1.25
N VAL A 177 8.85 -0.09 1.98
CA VAL A 177 7.48 -0.55 2.29
C VAL A 177 6.75 0.45 3.20
N PHE A 178 7.44 0.95 4.23
CA PHE A 178 6.87 1.84 5.23
C PHE A 178 7.06 3.33 4.93
N LEU A 179 7.73 3.67 3.83
CA LEU A 179 8.08 5.04 3.43
C LEU A 179 8.81 5.81 4.55
N GLU A 180 9.80 5.16 5.16
CA GLU A 180 10.64 5.72 6.24
C GLU A 180 12.03 5.08 6.28
N GLN A 181 12.99 5.73 6.93
CA GLN A 181 14.35 5.19 7.09
C GLN A 181 14.67 4.77 8.53
N SER A 182 13.84 5.21 9.48
CA SER A 182 14.03 4.96 10.92
C SER A 182 13.58 3.58 11.35
N LEU A 183 12.66 2.92 10.63
CA LEU A 183 11.93 1.71 11.02
C LEU A 183 11.14 1.93 12.34
N ASP A 184 10.49 3.09 12.44
CA ASP A 184 9.63 3.45 13.58
C ASP A 184 8.24 2.81 13.50
N THR A 185 7.85 2.29 12.34
CA THR A 185 6.61 1.51 12.17
C THR A 185 6.55 0.39 13.21
N ALA A 186 5.38 0.18 13.79
CA ALA A 186 5.16 -0.79 14.87
C ALA A 186 5.57 -2.21 14.47
N ALA A 187 6.16 -2.94 15.40
CA ALA A 187 6.66 -4.29 15.19
C ALA A 187 5.56 -5.25 14.68
N LEU A 188 4.32 -5.10 15.16
CA LEU A 188 3.22 -5.95 14.74
C LEU A 188 2.92 -5.83 13.24
N VAL A 189 3.00 -4.61 12.68
CA VAL A 189 2.85 -4.35 11.23
C VAL A 189 4.00 -5.00 10.46
N PHE A 190 5.23 -4.80 10.91
CA PHE A 190 6.42 -5.43 10.32
C PHE A 190 6.32 -6.95 10.32
N LEU A 191 5.95 -7.56 11.45
CA LEU A 191 5.85 -9.02 11.57
C LEU A 191 4.77 -9.59 10.64
N PHE A 192 3.65 -8.88 10.49
CA PHE A 192 2.61 -9.25 9.53
C PHE A 192 3.11 -9.17 8.09
N ASP A 193 3.71 -8.05 7.70
CA ASP A 193 4.21 -7.87 6.32
C ASP A 193 5.33 -8.87 6.00
N PHE A 194 6.23 -9.12 6.95
CA PHE A 194 7.26 -10.15 6.80
C PHE A 194 6.65 -11.56 6.63
N ALA A 195 5.54 -11.84 7.35
CA ALA A 195 4.79 -13.09 7.14
C ALA A 195 4.17 -13.15 5.74
N MET A 196 3.57 -12.04 5.25
CA MET A 196 2.99 -11.99 3.91
C MET A 196 4.05 -12.21 2.82
N PHE A 197 5.22 -11.58 2.91
CA PHE A 197 6.34 -11.86 2.01
C PHE A 197 6.86 -13.29 2.13
N SER A 198 6.75 -13.90 3.30
CA SER A 198 7.14 -15.29 3.55
C SER A 198 6.16 -16.32 2.97
N LEU A 199 4.88 -16.01 2.92
CA LEU A 199 3.76 -16.89 2.53
C LEU A 199 3.31 -16.68 1.09
N GLY A 200 3.43 -15.45 0.58
CA GLY A 200 2.95 -15.04 -0.73
C GLY A 200 4.03 -14.40 -1.60
N ASN A 201 3.63 -13.88 -2.73
CA ASN A 201 4.47 -13.17 -3.68
C ASN A 201 4.04 -11.70 -3.75
N ALA A 202 5.01 -10.81 -3.94
CA ALA A 202 4.73 -9.47 -4.41
C ALA A 202 4.28 -9.55 -5.88
N CYS A 203 3.16 -8.91 -6.21
CA CYS A 203 2.50 -9.05 -7.50
C CYS A 203 2.02 -7.70 -8.03
N LEU A 204 1.85 -7.63 -9.35
CA LEU A 204 1.15 -6.55 -10.04
C LEU A 204 0.01 -7.12 -10.87
N PRO A 205 -1.21 -6.55 -10.79
CA PRO A 205 -2.30 -6.91 -11.71
C PRO A 205 -1.94 -6.49 -13.14
N ARG A 206 -2.27 -7.33 -14.12
CA ARG A 206 -2.00 -7.07 -15.54
C ARG A 206 -2.57 -5.74 -16.05
N GLY A 207 -3.69 -5.32 -15.48
CA GLY A 207 -4.39 -4.10 -15.85
C GLY A 207 -3.93 -2.83 -15.13
N GLY A 208 -2.87 -2.88 -14.29
CA GLY A 208 -2.50 -1.84 -13.34
C GLY A 208 -3.13 -2.08 -11.97
N MET A 209 -2.63 -1.39 -10.95
CA MET A 209 -3.13 -1.55 -9.58
C MET A 209 -4.61 -1.16 -9.43
N ASP A 210 -5.12 -0.24 -10.24
CA ASP A 210 -6.51 0.19 -10.29
C ASP A 210 -7.49 -0.93 -10.74
N ALA A 211 -7.00 -2.04 -11.30
CA ALA A 211 -7.81 -3.22 -11.57
C ALA A 211 -8.45 -3.80 -10.31
N ILE A 212 -7.81 -3.63 -9.14
CA ILE A 212 -8.33 -4.10 -7.85
C ILE A 212 -9.62 -3.35 -7.47
N PRO A 213 -9.62 -2.01 -7.31
CA PRO A 213 -10.84 -1.29 -6.99
C PRO A 213 -11.91 -1.38 -8.08
N ARG A 214 -11.52 -1.44 -9.36
CA ARG A 214 -12.49 -1.66 -10.47
C ARG A 214 -13.20 -3.00 -10.35
N GLN A 215 -12.50 -4.06 -9.97
CA GLN A 215 -13.11 -5.37 -9.75
C GLN A 215 -14.11 -5.34 -8.59
N LEU A 216 -13.81 -4.63 -7.50
CA LEU A 216 -14.74 -4.47 -6.37
C LEU A 216 -15.97 -3.67 -6.77
N ALA A 217 -15.79 -2.55 -7.48
CA ALA A 217 -16.88 -1.71 -7.93
C ALA A 217 -17.81 -2.42 -8.92
N ALA A 218 -17.25 -3.24 -9.82
CA ALA A 218 -18.01 -4.00 -10.81
C ALA A 218 -18.96 -5.06 -10.20
N ARG A 219 -18.81 -5.40 -8.92
CA ARG A 219 -19.70 -6.32 -8.19
C ARG A 219 -20.86 -5.61 -7.48
N LEU A 220 -20.85 -4.29 -7.47
CA LEU A 220 -21.94 -3.50 -6.91
C LEU A 220 -23.05 -3.32 -7.95
N PRO A 221 -24.33 -3.18 -7.52
CA PRO A 221 -25.41 -2.88 -8.45
C PRO A 221 -25.14 -1.64 -9.29
N GLU A 222 -25.58 -1.63 -10.52
CA GLU A 222 -25.44 -0.49 -11.41
C GLU A 222 -26.03 0.78 -10.78
N GLY A 223 -25.33 1.91 -10.93
CA GLY A 223 -25.72 3.18 -10.33
C GLY A 223 -25.48 3.33 -8.84
N SER A 224 -24.95 2.29 -8.16
CA SER A 224 -24.58 2.39 -6.73
C SER A 224 -23.39 3.33 -6.48
N VAL A 225 -22.46 3.46 -7.43
CA VAL A 225 -21.30 4.35 -7.33
C VAL A 225 -21.54 5.60 -8.15
N ARG A 226 -21.45 6.77 -7.52
CA ARG A 226 -21.59 8.08 -8.15
C ARG A 226 -20.24 8.79 -8.10
N LEU A 227 -19.58 8.86 -9.24
CA LEU A 227 -18.32 9.59 -9.44
C LEU A 227 -18.58 11.09 -9.62
N GLY A 228 -17.53 11.91 -9.45
CA GLY A 228 -17.62 13.36 -9.54
C GLY A 228 -18.55 13.99 -8.49
N THR A 229 -18.88 13.26 -7.42
CA THR A 229 -19.83 13.65 -6.40
C THR A 229 -19.13 13.91 -5.09
N ARG A 230 -18.75 15.16 -4.87
CA ARG A 230 -18.03 15.58 -3.66
C ARG A 230 -18.98 15.85 -2.51
N VAL A 231 -18.73 15.23 -1.36
CA VAL A 231 -19.42 15.48 -0.11
C VAL A 231 -18.69 16.62 0.63
N ARG A 232 -19.42 17.64 1.04
CA ARG A 232 -18.96 18.79 1.83
C ARG A 232 -19.07 18.56 3.33
N ALA A 233 -20.14 17.92 3.77
CA ALA A 233 -20.40 17.67 5.19
C ALA A 233 -21.15 16.36 5.40
N VAL A 234 -20.93 15.77 6.57
CA VAL A 234 -21.57 14.55 7.03
C VAL A 234 -22.21 14.79 8.38
N GLU A 235 -23.47 14.39 8.50
CA GLU A 235 -24.24 14.44 9.73
C GLU A 235 -24.91 13.06 9.98
N PRO A 236 -25.28 12.75 11.21
CA PRO A 236 -26.11 11.57 11.45
C PRO A 236 -27.38 11.60 10.58
N GLY A 237 -27.56 10.57 9.75
CA GLY A 237 -28.74 10.45 8.90
C GLY A 237 -28.71 11.16 7.55
N ARG A 238 -27.63 11.96 7.24
CA ARG A 238 -27.53 12.60 5.93
C ARG A 238 -26.10 13.00 5.55
N VAL A 239 -25.87 13.16 4.26
CA VAL A 239 -24.68 13.81 3.70
C VAL A 239 -25.09 15.02 2.89
N ILE A 240 -24.26 16.06 2.86
CA ILE A 240 -24.46 17.32 2.13
C ILE A 240 -23.37 17.42 1.06
N LEU A 241 -23.77 17.55 -0.20
CA LEU A 241 -22.87 17.71 -1.33
C LEU A 241 -22.37 19.16 -1.47
N ASP A 242 -21.34 19.37 -2.30
CA ASP A 242 -20.79 20.71 -2.57
C ASP A 242 -21.84 21.65 -3.23
N ASP A 243 -22.76 21.11 -4.01
CA ASP A 243 -23.88 21.87 -4.65
C ASP A 243 -25.05 22.16 -3.71
N GLY A 244 -24.94 21.72 -2.44
CA GLY A 244 -25.99 21.88 -1.44
C GLY A 244 -27.06 20.79 -1.44
N THR A 245 -27.00 19.84 -2.38
CA THR A 245 -27.94 18.69 -2.42
C THR A 245 -27.74 17.81 -1.18
N GLU A 246 -28.85 17.38 -0.57
CA GLU A 246 -28.82 16.49 0.58
C GLU A 246 -29.23 15.05 0.17
N HIS A 247 -28.49 14.08 0.68
CA HIS A 247 -28.85 12.67 0.59
C HIS A 247 -29.11 12.11 1.98
N ALA A 248 -30.36 11.80 2.27
CA ALA A 248 -30.76 11.13 3.49
C ALA A 248 -30.41 9.63 3.42
N ALA A 249 -29.89 9.08 4.51
CA ALA A 249 -29.64 7.68 4.69
C ALA A 249 -29.71 7.34 6.16
N ARG A 250 -30.12 6.11 6.48
CA ARG A 250 -30.14 5.68 7.88
C ARG A 250 -28.72 5.55 8.47
N ASP A 251 -27.79 5.06 7.67
CA ASP A 251 -26.40 4.92 8.03
C ASP A 251 -25.51 5.69 7.06
N VAL A 252 -24.54 6.41 7.57
CA VAL A 252 -23.52 7.12 6.80
C VAL A 252 -22.14 6.58 7.20
N VAL A 253 -21.38 6.13 6.20
CA VAL A 253 -20.01 5.64 6.39
C VAL A 253 -19.04 6.61 5.77
N VAL A 254 -18.10 7.16 6.55
CA VAL A 254 -16.99 7.96 6.04
C VAL A 254 -15.83 7.02 5.73
N ALA A 255 -15.59 6.80 4.44
CA ALA A 255 -14.53 5.94 3.90
C ALA A 255 -13.46 6.73 3.11
N ALA A 256 -13.39 8.03 3.33
CA ALA A 256 -12.36 8.91 2.79
C ALA A 256 -11.00 8.65 3.47
N ASP A 257 -9.91 9.16 2.90
CA ASP A 257 -8.62 9.15 3.61
C ASP A 257 -8.71 9.95 4.92
N GLY A 258 -7.81 9.63 5.88
CA GLY A 258 -7.92 10.20 7.24
C GLY A 258 -7.85 11.73 7.28
N ALA A 259 -7.14 12.37 6.35
CA ALA A 259 -7.08 13.84 6.29
C ALA A 259 -8.42 14.43 5.82
N SER A 260 -9.02 13.83 4.78
CA SER A 260 -10.35 14.21 4.29
C SER A 260 -11.44 13.84 5.31
N ALA A 261 -11.36 12.68 5.95
CA ALA A 261 -12.28 12.27 7.00
C ALA A 261 -12.29 13.26 8.17
N ALA A 262 -11.13 13.80 8.55
CA ALA A 262 -11.01 14.81 9.60
C ALA A 262 -11.79 16.10 9.29
N THR A 263 -11.98 16.46 8.02
CA THR A 263 -12.78 17.62 7.64
C THR A 263 -14.28 17.35 7.60
N LEU A 264 -14.67 16.11 7.34
CA LEU A 264 -16.06 15.70 7.18
C LEU A 264 -16.75 15.34 8.49
N LEU A 265 -16.00 14.73 9.43
CA LEU A 265 -16.56 14.22 10.68
C LEU A 265 -16.80 15.35 11.70
N PRO A 266 -17.85 15.22 12.56
CA PRO A 266 -18.07 16.15 13.65
C PRO A 266 -17.02 15.98 14.77
N GLU A 267 -16.88 17.04 15.62
CA GLU A 267 -16.20 16.90 16.90
C GLU A 267 -16.90 15.80 17.76
N PRO A 268 -16.17 15.01 18.59
CA PRO A 268 -14.76 15.16 18.94
C PRO A 268 -13.77 14.34 18.08
N MET A 269 -14.20 13.71 16.98
CA MET A 269 -13.33 12.80 16.18
C MET A 269 -12.27 13.54 15.36
N ARG A 270 -12.51 14.81 14.99
CA ARG A 270 -11.59 15.61 14.16
C ARG A 270 -10.17 15.71 14.69
N PRO A 271 -9.93 16.01 15.98
CA PRO A 271 -8.57 16.23 16.46
C PRO A 271 -7.65 15.03 16.29
N SER A 272 -8.14 13.83 16.57
CA SER A 272 -7.34 12.61 16.48
C SER A 272 -6.94 12.26 15.04
N LEU A 273 -7.81 12.52 14.07
CA LEU A 273 -7.55 12.29 12.65
C LEU A 273 -6.71 13.41 12.03
N ALA A 274 -7.00 14.67 12.37
CA ALA A 274 -6.27 15.84 11.87
C ALA A 274 -4.81 15.88 12.36
N ALA A 275 -4.54 15.41 13.58
CA ALA A 275 -3.20 15.32 14.14
C ALA A 275 -2.36 14.18 13.54
N ARG A 276 -2.95 13.31 12.72
CA ARG A 276 -2.26 12.15 12.17
C ARG A 276 -1.24 12.57 11.13
N ARG A 277 0.00 12.11 11.31
CA ARG A 277 1.08 12.34 10.34
C ARG A 277 0.92 11.41 9.14
N TRP A 278 1.28 11.92 7.98
CA TRP A 278 1.27 11.18 6.72
C TRP A 278 2.68 11.09 6.17
N LYS A 279 2.98 9.95 5.61
CA LYS A 279 4.20 9.72 4.83
C LYS A 279 3.90 10.00 3.37
N ALA A 280 4.86 10.61 2.69
CA ALA A 280 4.77 10.96 1.27
C ALA A 280 5.74 10.11 0.45
N THR A 281 5.44 9.95 -0.83
CA THR A 281 6.36 9.36 -1.80
C THR A 281 6.23 10.09 -3.13
N ARG A 282 7.28 10.04 -3.92
CA ARG A 282 7.29 10.50 -5.32
C ARG A 282 7.73 9.35 -6.20
N LEU A 283 7.05 9.18 -7.31
CA LEU A 283 7.41 8.22 -8.35
C LEU A 283 7.85 8.96 -9.60
N VAL A 284 8.99 8.57 -10.16
CA VAL A 284 9.47 9.02 -11.46
C VAL A 284 9.42 7.84 -12.42
N ALA A 285 8.71 8.00 -13.54
CA ALA A 285 8.49 6.96 -14.54
C ALA A 285 9.25 7.27 -15.84
N PHE A 286 9.87 6.25 -16.40
CA PHE A 286 10.60 6.34 -17.68
C PHE A 286 10.17 5.23 -18.63
N ALA A 287 10.09 5.56 -19.93
CA ALA A 287 10.12 4.58 -20.99
C ALA A 287 11.58 4.23 -21.32
N ALA A 288 11.84 2.95 -21.55
CA ALA A 288 13.12 2.44 -22.02
C ALA A 288 12.89 1.43 -23.14
N ASP A 289 13.82 1.32 -24.10
CA ASP A 289 13.73 0.37 -25.20
C ASP A 289 13.82 -1.09 -24.71
N ARG A 290 14.50 -1.32 -23.59
CA ARG A 290 14.62 -2.62 -22.93
C ARG A 290 14.80 -2.47 -21.44
N SER A 291 14.43 -3.49 -20.70
CA SER A 291 14.65 -3.56 -19.27
C SER A 291 16.15 -3.47 -18.92
N PRO A 292 16.53 -2.64 -17.94
CA PRO A 292 17.88 -2.65 -17.38
C PRO A 292 18.12 -3.84 -16.43
N LEU A 293 17.05 -4.56 -16.04
CA LEU A 293 17.12 -5.68 -15.10
C LEU A 293 17.10 -7.02 -15.85
N PRO A 294 17.91 -8.00 -15.40
CA PRO A 294 17.91 -9.33 -16.01
C PRO A 294 16.67 -10.16 -15.67
N ARG A 295 15.87 -9.73 -14.69
CA ARG A 295 14.73 -10.47 -14.12
C ARG A 295 13.74 -9.49 -13.46
N PRO A 296 12.45 -9.88 -13.30
CA PRO A 296 11.43 -9.06 -12.64
C PRO A 296 11.69 -8.97 -11.12
N THR A 297 12.60 -8.10 -10.70
CA THR A 297 13.01 -7.95 -9.31
C THR A 297 12.97 -6.49 -8.87
N LEU A 298 12.93 -6.28 -7.55
CA LEU A 298 13.04 -4.98 -6.92
C LEU A 298 14.50 -4.62 -6.71
N VAL A 299 14.90 -3.41 -7.07
CA VAL A 299 16.16 -2.80 -6.63
C VAL A 299 15.85 -1.88 -5.45
N VAL A 300 16.52 -2.06 -4.32
CA VAL A 300 16.46 -1.16 -3.16
C VAL A 300 17.79 -0.46 -2.96
N SER A 301 17.77 0.81 -2.63
CA SER A 301 19.00 1.60 -2.45
C SER A 301 19.43 1.61 -0.99
N ALA A 302 20.63 1.10 -0.72
CA ALA A 302 21.36 1.28 0.55
C ALA A 302 22.31 2.49 0.51
N GLU A 303 22.25 3.30 -0.55
CA GLU A 303 23.08 4.51 -0.71
C GLU A 303 22.38 5.68 0.00
N PRO A 304 23.00 6.30 1.04
CA PRO A 304 22.33 7.33 1.85
C PRO A 304 22.13 8.65 1.09
N ASP A 305 23.04 8.98 0.18
CA ASP A 305 23.13 10.31 -0.44
C ASP A 305 22.34 10.45 -1.76
N GLY A 306 21.72 9.36 -2.24
CA GLY A 306 20.98 9.38 -3.49
C GLY A 306 19.47 9.60 -3.28
N PRO A 307 18.76 10.13 -4.30
CA PRO A 307 17.31 10.31 -4.21
C PRO A 307 16.53 9.00 -4.31
N ILE A 308 17.10 7.92 -4.85
CA ILE A 308 16.39 6.67 -5.13
C ILE A 308 16.21 5.85 -3.84
N ASP A 309 14.95 5.52 -3.51
CA ASP A 309 14.63 4.50 -2.52
C ASP A 309 14.59 3.11 -3.14
N ASN A 310 13.84 2.99 -4.23
CA ASN A 310 13.71 1.74 -4.96
C ASN A 310 13.48 2.00 -6.45
N LEU A 311 13.78 0.97 -7.26
CA LEU A 311 13.55 0.95 -8.69
C LEU A 311 12.96 -0.40 -9.09
N THR A 312 11.96 -0.37 -9.98
CA THR A 312 11.39 -1.58 -10.60
C THR A 312 11.15 -1.39 -12.07
N VAL A 313 10.90 -2.50 -12.76
CA VAL A 313 10.43 -2.53 -14.14
C VAL A 313 9.08 -3.26 -14.15
N PRO A 314 7.95 -2.56 -13.91
CA PRO A 314 6.63 -3.16 -13.83
C PRO A 314 6.24 -3.98 -15.06
N SER A 315 6.71 -3.58 -16.25
CA SER A 315 6.47 -4.31 -17.50
C SER A 315 7.14 -5.70 -17.55
N ASP A 316 8.21 -5.93 -16.78
CA ASP A 316 8.81 -7.25 -16.65
C ASP A 316 7.99 -8.16 -15.75
N VAL A 317 7.25 -7.57 -14.80
CA VAL A 317 6.39 -8.29 -13.85
C VAL A 317 5.04 -8.61 -14.48
N ALA A 318 4.44 -7.64 -15.16
CA ALA A 318 3.11 -7.77 -15.76
C ALA A 318 3.08 -7.11 -17.15
N ALA A 319 2.88 -7.91 -18.19
CA ALA A 319 2.99 -7.52 -19.61
C ALA A 319 2.06 -6.35 -20.04
N GLY A 320 1.09 -5.97 -19.22
CA GLY A 320 0.17 -4.86 -19.55
C GLY A 320 0.69 -3.46 -19.21
N TYR A 321 1.87 -3.34 -18.60
CA TYR A 321 2.39 -2.06 -18.11
C TYR A 321 3.10 -1.20 -19.16
N ALA A 322 3.56 -1.79 -20.27
CA ALA A 322 4.21 -1.06 -21.35
C ALA A 322 3.69 -1.50 -22.71
N PRO A 323 3.80 -0.66 -23.74
CA PRO A 323 3.62 -1.06 -25.13
C PRO A 323 4.61 -2.17 -25.53
N THR A 324 4.22 -2.98 -26.51
CA THR A 324 5.07 -4.06 -27.03
C THR A 324 6.43 -3.52 -27.49
N GLY A 325 7.51 -4.17 -27.05
CA GLY A 325 8.87 -3.79 -27.40
C GLY A 325 9.46 -2.66 -26.59
N GLN A 326 8.75 -2.18 -25.55
CA GLN A 326 9.24 -1.16 -24.61
C GLN A 326 9.15 -1.65 -23.16
N SER A 327 9.89 -1.01 -22.28
CA SER A 327 9.90 -1.28 -20.84
C SER A 327 9.53 -0.01 -20.07
N LEU A 328 8.73 -0.18 -19.01
CA LEU A 328 8.44 0.85 -18.04
C LEU A 328 9.40 0.72 -16.87
N VAL A 329 10.23 1.72 -16.63
CA VAL A 329 11.09 1.81 -15.45
C VAL A 329 10.45 2.80 -14.47
N THR A 330 10.18 2.39 -13.24
CA THR A 330 9.64 3.24 -12.19
C THR A 330 10.60 3.34 -11.02
N VAL A 331 10.74 4.56 -10.50
CA VAL A 331 11.67 4.89 -9.41
C VAL A 331 10.91 5.63 -8.33
N SER A 332 10.91 5.09 -7.11
CA SER A 332 10.46 5.83 -5.94
C SER A 332 11.61 6.64 -5.36
N THR A 333 11.31 7.87 -4.96
CA THR A 333 12.33 8.76 -4.42
C THR A 333 12.00 9.20 -3.02
N ARG A 334 13.07 9.41 -2.24
CA ARG A 334 13.05 9.99 -0.89
C ARG A 334 13.34 11.49 -0.95
N GLY A 335 12.92 12.19 0.09
CA GLY A 335 13.21 13.62 0.29
C GLY A 335 12.40 14.53 -0.63
N ASP A 336 12.59 15.83 -0.42
CA ASP A 336 11.89 16.90 -1.13
C ASP A 336 12.77 17.46 -2.27
N VAL A 337 12.96 16.66 -3.30
CA VAL A 337 13.63 17.13 -4.52
C VAL A 337 12.54 17.62 -5.47
N SER A 338 12.33 18.93 -5.56
CA SER A 338 11.28 19.55 -6.36
C SER A 338 11.64 19.73 -7.82
N GLY A 339 10.64 19.62 -8.70
CA GLY A 339 10.74 19.96 -10.15
C GLY A 339 11.60 19.03 -10.97
N GLY A 340 12.12 19.55 -12.10
CA GLY A 340 12.96 18.82 -13.06
C GLY A 340 14.27 18.26 -12.48
N ALA A 341 14.75 18.86 -11.38
CA ALA A 341 15.97 18.42 -10.71
C ALA A 341 15.90 16.96 -10.21
N VAL A 342 14.71 16.44 -9.87
CA VAL A 342 14.55 15.05 -9.43
C VAL A 342 14.85 14.05 -10.53
N VAL A 343 14.40 14.32 -11.76
CA VAL A 343 14.60 13.44 -12.92
C VAL A 343 16.08 13.27 -13.20
N ASP A 344 16.83 14.37 -13.21
CA ASP A 344 18.27 14.34 -13.46
C ASP A 344 19.06 13.70 -12.32
N ALA A 345 18.63 13.91 -11.07
CA ALA A 345 19.25 13.29 -9.91
C ALA A 345 19.05 11.75 -9.93
N VAL A 346 17.83 11.30 -10.26
CA VAL A 346 17.51 9.88 -10.46
C VAL A 346 18.36 9.29 -11.59
N ARG A 347 18.46 9.96 -12.75
CA ARG A 347 19.30 9.47 -13.86
C ARG A 347 20.76 9.35 -13.48
N ARG A 348 21.33 10.34 -12.77
CA ARG A 348 22.72 10.29 -12.32
C ARG A 348 22.99 9.10 -11.41
N GLN A 349 22.14 8.87 -10.40
CA GLN A 349 22.29 7.73 -9.50
C GLN A 349 22.10 6.40 -10.24
N ALA A 350 21.05 6.28 -11.05
CA ALA A 350 20.77 5.08 -11.84
C ALA A 350 21.90 4.75 -12.84
N ALA A 351 22.55 5.77 -13.40
CA ALA A 351 23.71 5.58 -14.29
C ALA A 351 24.89 4.92 -13.55
N GLY A 352 25.05 5.15 -12.24
CA GLY A 352 26.01 4.43 -11.41
C GLY A 352 25.75 2.93 -11.36
N TRP A 353 24.49 2.50 -11.50
CA TRP A 353 24.07 1.09 -11.43
C TRP A 353 23.99 0.42 -12.79
N PHE A 354 23.50 1.13 -13.82
CA PHE A 354 23.14 0.60 -15.15
C PHE A 354 24.00 1.16 -16.27
N GLY A 355 24.93 2.08 -15.97
CA GLY A 355 25.81 2.68 -16.97
C GLY A 355 25.02 3.43 -18.06
N ARG A 356 25.47 3.27 -19.30
CA ARG A 356 24.91 3.96 -20.47
C ARG A 356 23.47 3.59 -20.82
N ALA A 357 22.92 2.52 -20.26
CA ALA A 357 21.52 2.14 -20.51
C ALA A 357 20.53 3.23 -20.08
N VAL A 358 20.91 4.06 -19.10
CA VAL A 358 20.07 5.17 -18.58
C VAL A 358 19.98 6.34 -19.57
N GLU A 359 20.93 6.49 -20.48
CA GLU A 359 20.92 7.57 -21.51
C GLU A 359 19.68 7.49 -22.42
N GLY A 360 19.21 6.26 -22.71
CA GLY A 360 18.02 6.02 -23.51
C GLY A 360 16.68 6.11 -22.74
N TRP A 361 16.70 6.39 -21.42
CA TRP A 361 15.46 6.50 -20.66
C TRP A 361 14.75 7.83 -20.95
N ARG A 362 13.53 7.75 -21.48
CA ARG A 362 12.69 8.91 -21.74
C ARG A 362 11.71 9.11 -20.57
N HIS A 363 11.74 10.28 -19.94
CA HIS A 363 10.82 10.63 -18.86
C HIS A 363 9.38 10.64 -19.36
N LEU A 364 8.49 9.96 -18.64
CA LEU A 364 7.06 9.87 -18.91
C LEU A 364 6.25 10.75 -17.96
N ALA A 365 6.49 10.58 -16.66
CA ALA A 365 5.73 11.27 -15.62
C ALA A 365 6.50 11.33 -14.31
N THR A 366 6.17 12.34 -13.50
CA THR A 366 6.51 12.42 -12.09
C THR A 366 5.21 12.55 -11.29
N VAL A 367 5.00 11.66 -10.33
CA VAL A 367 3.77 11.58 -9.54
C VAL A 367 4.08 11.79 -8.06
N ASP A 368 3.54 12.85 -7.48
CA ASP A 368 3.64 13.15 -6.05
C ASP A 368 2.44 12.58 -5.31
N VAL A 369 2.69 11.76 -4.29
CA VAL A 369 1.66 11.21 -3.39
C VAL A 369 1.93 11.72 -1.97
N ARG A 370 1.28 12.82 -1.62
CA ARG A 370 1.51 13.50 -0.33
C ARG A 370 0.97 12.72 0.87
N HIS A 371 -0.15 12.05 0.70
CA HIS A 371 -0.79 11.23 1.73
C HIS A 371 -0.71 9.75 1.32
N ALA A 372 0.51 9.22 1.15
CA ALA A 372 0.73 7.86 0.68
C ALA A 372 0.34 6.82 1.74
N LEU A 373 0.89 6.95 2.95
CA LEU A 373 0.59 6.08 4.09
C LEU A 373 0.39 6.92 5.36
N PRO A 374 -0.58 6.57 6.23
CA PRO A 374 -0.65 7.12 7.58
C PRO A 374 0.55 6.61 8.41
N ASP A 375 0.95 7.40 9.41
CA ASP A 375 1.96 6.99 10.38
C ASP A 375 1.47 5.76 11.17
N GLU A 376 2.30 4.73 11.19
CA GLU A 376 2.07 3.44 11.84
C GLU A 376 3.02 3.21 13.02
N SER A 377 3.64 4.25 13.56
CA SER A 377 4.44 4.14 14.79
C SER A 377 3.57 3.66 15.96
N PRO A 378 4.14 3.03 17.00
CA PRO A 378 3.38 2.62 18.18
C PRO A 378 2.58 3.77 18.81
N ALA A 379 3.12 5.00 18.76
CA ALA A 379 2.42 6.19 19.25
C ALA A 379 1.20 6.55 18.41
N ALA A 380 1.36 6.58 17.07
CA ALA A 380 0.28 6.88 16.14
C ALA A 380 -0.83 5.82 16.17
N ARG A 381 -0.46 4.55 16.34
CA ARG A 381 -1.43 3.45 16.46
C ARG A 381 -2.32 3.56 17.69
N ARG A 382 -1.80 4.07 18.81
CA ARG A 382 -2.61 4.31 20.04
C ARG A 382 -3.71 5.35 19.85
N SER A 383 -3.56 6.26 18.89
CA SER A 383 -4.56 7.29 18.58
C SER A 383 -5.56 6.89 17.47
N ARG A 384 -5.54 5.64 17.01
CA ARG A 384 -6.53 5.13 16.06
C ARG A 384 -7.94 5.14 16.65
N PRO A 385 -8.98 5.30 15.82
CA PRO A 385 -10.34 5.03 16.26
C PRO A 385 -10.44 3.61 16.85
N ALA A 386 -11.09 3.49 17.99
CA ALA A 386 -11.24 2.20 18.70
C ALA A 386 -12.15 1.19 17.95
N GLY A 387 -12.86 1.67 16.94
CA GLY A 387 -13.76 0.87 16.11
C GLY A 387 -14.42 1.71 15.03
N PRO A 388 -15.30 1.14 14.23
CA PRO A 388 -15.92 1.85 13.11
C PRO A 388 -17.04 2.82 13.55
N VAL A 389 -17.49 2.79 14.80
CA VAL A 389 -18.60 3.61 15.29
C VAL A 389 -18.10 5.01 15.66
N VAL A 390 -18.67 6.02 15.03
CA VAL A 390 -18.44 7.44 15.35
C VAL A 390 -19.57 8.00 16.21
N GLY A 391 -20.79 7.61 15.91
CA GLY A 391 -22.01 8.02 16.59
C GLY A 391 -23.23 7.25 16.06
N PRO A 392 -24.43 7.57 16.53
CA PRO A 392 -25.65 6.92 16.03
C PRO A 392 -25.79 7.07 14.53
N GLY A 393 -25.78 5.96 13.78
CA GLY A 393 -25.88 5.94 12.32
C GLY A 393 -24.69 6.55 11.59
N LEU A 394 -23.58 6.84 12.27
CA LEU A 394 -22.38 7.42 11.68
C LEU A 394 -21.15 6.51 11.94
N TRP A 395 -20.46 6.16 10.86
CA TRP A 395 -19.42 5.14 10.84
C TRP A 395 -18.18 5.65 10.10
N ILE A 396 -17.03 5.03 10.38
CA ILE A 396 -15.75 5.32 9.71
C ILE A 396 -15.04 4.03 9.33
N CYS A 397 -14.40 4.02 8.16
CA CYS A 397 -13.46 2.97 7.77
C CYS A 397 -12.35 3.54 6.88
N GLY A 398 -11.26 2.81 6.79
CA GLY A 398 -10.07 3.18 6.04
C GLY A 398 -8.83 2.49 6.59
N ASP A 399 -7.73 2.56 5.89
CA ASP A 399 -6.44 2.04 6.37
C ASP A 399 -5.91 2.80 7.60
N HIS A 400 -6.38 4.01 7.82
CA HIS A 400 -6.11 4.79 9.02
C HIS A 400 -6.88 4.30 10.27
N CYS A 401 -7.88 3.44 10.08
CA CYS A 401 -8.59 2.74 11.17
C CYS A 401 -8.03 1.33 11.42
N GLY A 402 -7.25 0.80 10.50
CA GLY A 402 -6.58 -0.49 10.55
C GLY A 402 -5.09 -0.38 10.25
N SER A 403 -4.49 -1.38 9.61
CA SER A 403 -3.12 -1.31 9.11
C SER A 403 -3.05 -0.54 7.78
N ALA A 404 -1.97 0.22 7.60
CA ALA A 404 -1.72 1.04 6.42
C ALA A 404 -1.34 0.16 5.21
N SER A 405 -2.29 -0.59 4.70
CA SER A 405 -2.09 -1.53 3.58
C SER A 405 -3.37 -1.75 2.78
N ILE A 406 -3.24 -2.33 1.60
CA ILE A 406 -4.38 -2.83 0.80
C ILE A 406 -5.21 -3.82 1.65
N ASN A 407 -4.54 -4.73 2.37
CA ASN A 407 -5.21 -5.70 3.25
C ASN A 407 -6.00 -5.00 4.36
N GLY A 408 -5.37 -4.05 5.06
CA GLY A 408 -6.03 -3.31 6.16
C GLY A 408 -7.19 -2.43 5.68
N ALA A 409 -7.06 -1.80 4.51
CA ALA A 409 -8.17 -1.05 3.92
C ALA A 409 -9.39 -1.95 3.61
N LEU A 410 -9.15 -3.13 3.02
CA LEU A 410 -10.19 -4.12 2.73
C LEU A 410 -10.81 -4.67 4.02
N ALA A 411 -9.99 -4.99 5.02
CA ALA A 411 -10.43 -5.48 6.34
C ALA A 411 -11.30 -4.44 7.04
N SER A 412 -10.81 -3.20 7.15
CA SER A 412 -11.52 -2.10 7.80
C SER A 412 -12.88 -1.83 7.16
N GLY A 413 -12.95 -1.84 5.82
CA GLY A 413 -14.21 -1.65 5.10
C GLY A 413 -15.20 -2.78 5.36
N ARG A 414 -14.77 -4.04 5.25
CA ARG A 414 -15.62 -5.21 5.54
C ARG A 414 -16.14 -5.20 6.98
N LEU A 415 -15.26 -5.01 7.95
CA LEU A 415 -15.61 -4.97 9.37
C LEU A 415 -16.59 -3.83 9.69
N CYS A 416 -16.42 -2.67 9.05
CA CYS A 416 -17.38 -1.56 9.17
C CYS A 416 -18.75 -1.95 8.62
N GLY A 417 -18.82 -2.57 7.45
CA GLY A 417 -20.10 -3.05 6.89
C GLY A 417 -20.77 -4.10 7.79
N GLU A 418 -20.01 -5.03 8.34
CA GLU A 418 -20.53 -6.03 9.31
C GLU A 418 -21.04 -5.37 10.60
N ALA A 419 -20.33 -4.34 11.11
CA ALA A 419 -20.76 -3.59 12.29
C ALA A 419 -22.05 -2.80 12.03
N VAL A 420 -22.21 -2.18 10.85
CA VAL A 420 -23.47 -1.55 10.43
C VAL A 420 -24.64 -2.56 10.40
N LEU A 421 -24.37 -3.78 9.97
CA LEU A 421 -25.39 -4.83 9.97
C LEU A 421 -25.74 -5.33 11.39
N ALA A 422 -24.75 -5.44 12.26
CA ALA A 422 -24.92 -5.94 13.64
C ALA A 422 -25.59 -4.93 14.58
N ALA A 423 -25.54 -3.64 14.29
CA ALA A 423 -26.18 -2.58 15.09
C ALA A 423 -27.72 -2.55 14.97
N ARG A 424 -28.32 -3.61 14.46
CA ARG A 424 -29.77 -3.73 14.15
C ARG A 424 -30.43 -4.85 14.90
#